data_d113f22cb2cdff6daf2357973b37baf2
#
_entry.id   d113f22cb2cdff6daf2357973b37baf2
#
_cell.length_a   1.000
_cell.length_b   1.000
_cell.length_c   1.000
_cell.angle_alpha   90.00
_cell.angle_beta   90.00
_cell.angle_gamma   90.00
#
_symmetry.space_group_name_H-M   'P 1'
#
loop_
_entity.id
_entity.type
_entity.pdbx_description
1 polymer ?
#
loop_
_entity_poly.entity_id
_entity_poly.type
_entity_poly.pdbx_seq_one_letter_code
_entity_poly.pdbx_strand_id
1 'polypeptide(L)'
;MSSSTSSSDPTSPRPPATPTVRATVGPPGPAPPRTVFTRRVATVALTALAPAAWGTTYAVTTELLPPGHPLFASLMRALPAGLLGLAITRVLPRGEWWGKAAVLGVLNIGALFPLLFLAAERLPGGVAATLSAAQPLLVAGLAIAVLHDRPTVWRWTWGVLGVAGVGLVVLGPEARLDAVGVCAGLGGTAAMAGGVVLTKRWGRPEGAGPLTMASWQLTAGGVVLLPLTLAVEGVPDRIDAGAVAGYLWLGSMGGLIAYTLWFRGIGRLPVGASAALVLLSPLVATVVGLALGEALNALQSAGFVLALAALLAAQLDGPGGRRDR
;
A
#
# COMPACT_ATOMS: atom_id res chain seq x y z
N MET A 1 30.97 16.32 -89.14
CA MET A 1 29.60 16.75 -88.86
C MET A 1 28.73 15.55 -89.16
N SER A 2 28.42 14.70 -88.15
CA SER A 2 27.52 13.59 -88.31
C SER A 2 26.87 13.29 -86.96
N SER A 3 25.61 13.60 -86.85
CA SER A 3 24.75 13.31 -85.72
C SER A 3 24.26 11.90 -85.83
N SER A 4 24.55 11.03 -84.82
CA SER A 4 23.94 9.72 -84.68
C SER A 4 22.87 9.75 -83.61
N THR A 5 21.62 9.72 -84.04
CA THR A 5 20.45 9.49 -83.21
C THR A 5 20.32 8.00 -82.90
N SER A 6 20.45 7.59 -81.60
CA SER A 6 20.12 6.26 -81.20
C SER A 6 18.64 6.19 -80.77
N SER A 7 17.84 5.44 -81.52
CA SER A 7 16.48 5.08 -81.20
C SER A 7 16.45 4.04 -80.09
N SER A 8 15.76 4.36 -78.97
CA SER A 8 15.47 3.41 -77.91
C SER A 8 14.24 2.56 -78.26
N ASP A 9 14.39 1.26 -78.29
CA ASP A 9 13.35 0.27 -78.48
C ASP A 9 12.51 0.08 -77.19
N PRO A 10 11.17 0.23 -77.25
CA PRO A 10 10.28 0.19 -76.06
C PRO A 10 9.73 -1.20 -75.72
N THR A 11 10.32 -2.33 -76.22
CA THR A 11 9.69 -3.65 -76.08
C THR A 11 10.49 -4.70 -75.24
N SER A 12 11.22 -4.31 -74.20
CA SER A 12 11.73 -5.31 -73.28
C SER A 12 10.75 -5.55 -72.11
N PRO A 13 10.32 -6.81 -71.86
CA PRO A 13 9.40 -7.11 -70.75
C PRO A 13 10.12 -6.95 -69.38
N ARG A 14 9.49 -6.15 -68.48
CA ARG A 14 9.96 -6.06 -67.09
C ARG A 14 9.88 -7.42 -66.39
N PRO A 15 10.90 -7.84 -65.62
CA PRO A 15 10.79 -9.05 -64.83
C PRO A 15 9.70 -8.91 -63.76
N PRO A 16 8.97 -10.00 -63.43
CA PRO A 16 7.91 -9.96 -62.42
C PRO A 16 8.48 -9.59 -61.07
N ALA A 17 7.81 -8.65 -60.41
CA ALA A 17 8.13 -8.24 -59.03
C ALA A 17 7.99 -9.46 -58.08
N THR A 18 9.07 -9.84 -57.42
CA THR A 18 9.04 -10.86 -56.39
C THR A 18 8.17 -10.41 -55.24
N PRO A 19 7.15 -11.15 -54.83
CA PRO A 19 6.34 -10.76 -53.66
C PRO A 19 7.20 -10.77 -52.39
N THR A 20 7.44 -9.60 -51.84
CA THR A 20 7.99 -9.48 -50.50
C THR A 20 6.99 -10.06 -49.48
N VAL A 21 7.28 -11.28 -49.03
CA VAL A 21 6.56 -11.89 -47.91
C VAL A 21 6.83 -11.04 -46.69
N ARG A 22 5.87 -10.16 -46.34
CA ARG A 22 5.84 -9.48 -45.07
C ARG A 22 5.65 -10.55 -44.00
N ALA A 23 6.73 -10.93 -43.30
CA ALA A 23 6.65 -11.79 -42.14
C ALA A 23 5.71 -11.11 -41.12
N THR A 24 4.47 -11.58 -41.02
CA THR A 24 3.56 -11.22 -39.92
C THR A 24 4.17 -11.81 -38.66
N VAL A 25 4.80 -10.96 -37.87
CA VAL A 25 5.19 -11.32 -36.49
C VAL A 25 3.89 -11.61 -35.74
N GLY A 26 3.62 -12.88 -35.51
CA GLY A 26 2.48 -13.34 -34.72
C GLY A 26 2.51 -12.69 -33.34
N PRO A 27 1.36 -12.61 -32.62
CA PRO A 27 1.33 -12.10 -31.28
C PRO A 27 2.35 -12.85 -30.41
N PRO A 28 3.07 -12.16 -29.51
CA PRO A 28 4.07 -12.79 -28.65
C PRO A 28 3.40 -13.92 -27.86
N GLY A 29 3.96 -15.12 -27.97
CA GLY A 29 3.49 -16.30 -27.25
C GLY A 29 3.47 -16.10 -25.73
N PRO A 30 2.70 -16.89 -24.96
CA PRO A 30 2.63 -16.77 -23.51
C PRO A 30 4.03 -16.84 -22.89
N ALA A 31 4.33 -15.90 -22.00
CA ALA A 31 5.63 -15.81 -21.35
C ALA A 31 5.95 -17.14 -20.60
N PRO A 32 7.19 -17.63 -20.61
CA PRO A 32 7.55 -18.88 -19.96
C PRO A 32 7.26 -18.82 -18.44
N PRO A 33 6.84 -19.94 -17.81
CA PRO A 33 6.34 -19.98 -16.44
C PRO A 33 7.29 -19.41 -15.38
N ARG A 34 8.60 -19.47 -15.60
CA ARG A 34 9.62 -18.87 -14.71
C ARG A 34 9.53 -17.35 -14.65
N THR A 35 9.23 -16.67 -15.75
CA THR A 35 9.12 -15.20 -15.79
C THR A 35 7.86 -14.69 -15.07
N VAL A 36 6.78 -15.45 -15.10
CA VAL A 36 5.54 -15.13 -14.39
C VAL A 36 5.74 -15.25 -12.88
N PHE A 37 6.39 -16.33 -12.43
CA PHE A 37 6.71 -16.53 -11.01
C PHE A 37 7.62 -15.43 -10.47
N THR A 38 8.71 -15.11 -11.17
CA THR A 38 9.66 -14.05 -10.77
C THR A 38 8.98 -12.69 -10.69
N ARG A 39 8.08 -12.36 -11.63
CA ARG A 39 7.31 -11.12 -11.62
C ARG A 39 6.34 -11.04 -10.43
N ARG A 40 5.69 -12.15 -10.06
CA ARG A 40 4.80 -12.22 -8.89
C ARG A 40 5.58 -11.98 -7.60
N VAL A 41 6.70 -12.69 -7.42
CA VAL A 41 7.58 -12.54 -6.25
C VAL A 41 8.08 -11.10 -6.13
N ALA A 42 8.59 -10.51 -7.21
CA ALA A 42 9.03 -9.11 -7.21
C ALA A 42 7.89 -8.14 -6.86
N THR A 43 6.66 -8.40 -7.33
CA THR A 43 5.50 -7.55 -7.00
C THR A 43 5.16 -7.66 -5.51
N VAL A 44 5.14 -8.86 -4.94
CA VAL A 44 4.89 -9.08 -3.51
C VAL A 44 5.98 -8.41 -2.68
N ALA A 45 7.26 -8.62 -3.00
CA ALA A 45 8.40 -8.05 -2.27
C ALA A 45 8.37 -6.51 -2.29
N LEU A 46 8.15 -5.89 -3.45
CA LEU A 46 8.04 -4.43 -3.56
C LEU A 46 6.83 -3.88 -2.79
N THR A 47 5.71 -4.60 -2.78
CA THR A 47 4.54 -4.19 -2.03
C THR A 47 4.76 -4.32 -0.53
N ALA A 48 5.48 -5.34 -0.09
CA ALA A 48 5.82 -5.60 1.30
C ALA A 48 6.72 -4.51 1.92
N LEU A 49 7.49 -3.77 1.11
CA LEU A 49 8.27 -2.63 1.60
C LEU A 49 7.40 -1.53 2.20
N ALA A 50 6.16 -1.37 1.75
CA ALA A 50 5.24 -0.38 2.31
C ALA A 50 4.87 -0.69 3.77
N PRO A 51 4.27 -1.84 4.10
CA PRO A 51 3.98 -2.17 5.50
C PRO A 51 5.26 -2.34 6.35
N ALA A 52 6.40 -2.72 5.76
CA ALA A 52 7.68 -2.71 6.47
C ALA A 52 8.07 -1.28 6.90
N ALA A 53 8.00 -0.30 5.99
CA ALA A 53 8.21 1.10 6.32
C ALA A 53 7.21 1.62 7.38
N TRP A 54 5.95 1.20 7.30
CA TRP A 54 4.93 1.57 8.29
C TRP A 54 5.23 0.98 9.68
N GLY A 55 5.85 -0.20 9.76
CA GLY A 55 6.28 -0.80 11.02
C GLY A 55 7.29 0.04 11.79
N THR A 56 8.09 0.87 11.10
CA THR A 56 9.03 1.79 11.76
C THR A 56 8.36 3.05 12.34
N THR A 57 7.08 3.30 11.99
CA THR A 57 6.37 4.53 12.38
C THR A 57 6.32 4.69 13.89
N TYR A 58 6.07 3.61 14.63
CA TYR A 58 5.96 3.67 16.10
C TYR A 58 7.26 4.16 16.72
N ALA A 59 8.39 3.52 16.42
CA ALA A 59 9.69 3.92 16.91
C ALA A 59 10.07 5.36 16.53
N VAL A 60 9.83 5.75 15.27
CA VAL A 60 10.06 7.13 14.83
C VAL A 60 9.19 8.13 15.62
N THR A 61 7.94 7.77 15.90
CA THR A 61 7.01 8.64 16.62
C THR A 61 7.42 8.80 18.07
N THR A 62 7.77 7.72 18.76
CA THR A 62 8.12 7.76 20.19
C THR A 62 9.49 8.34 20.45
N GLU A 63 10.47 8.08 19.58
CA GLU A 63 11.87 8.46 19.82
C GLU A 63 12.21 9.87 19.25
N LEU A 64 11.51 10.31 18.20
CA LEU A 64 11.92 11.51 17.47
C LEU A 64 10.89 12.63 17.48
N LEU A 65 9.58 12.35 17.66
CA LEU A 65 8.57 13.38 17.50
C LEU A 65 8.15 13.99 18.85
N PRO A 66 7.74 15.28 18.86
CA PRO A 66 7.14 15.90 20.03
C PRO A 66 5.87 15.16 20.45
N PRO A 67 5.71 14.78 21.73
CA PRO A 67 4.52 14.09 22.22
C PRO A 67 3.28 14.99 22.19
N GLY A 68 2.08 14.40 22.14
CA GLY A 68 0.80 15.11 22.22
C GLY A 68 0.39 15.88 20.96
N HIS A 69 1.02 15.60 19.80
CA HIS A 69 0.69 16.26 18.53
C HIS A 69 0.42 15.25 17.40
N PRO A 70 -0.50 14.28 17.59
CA PRO A 70 -0.79 13.24 16.61
C PRO A 70 -1.37 13.79 15.30
N LEU A 71 -2.20 14.84 15.33
CA LEU A 71 -2.72 15.46 14.12
C LEU A 71 -1.64 16.19 13.34
N PHE A 72 -0.73 16.86 14.03
CA PHE A 72 0.40 17.54 13.39
C PHE A 72 1.35 16.52 12.73
N ALA A 73 1.65 15.42 13.39
CA ALA A 73 2.43 14.32 12.82
C ALA A 73 1.74 13.72 11.58
N SER A 74 0.43 13.53 11.64
CA SER A 74 -0.39 13.08 10.51
C SER A 74 -0.33 14.04 9.32
N LEU A 75 -0.45 15.34 9.60
CA LEU A 75 -0.39 16.41 8.60
C LEU A 75 0.99 16.44 7.92
N MET A 76 2.08 16.42 8.70
CA MET A 76 3.46 16.44 8.19
C MET A 76 3.80 15.18 7.39
N ARG A 77 3.24 14.05 7.75
CA ARG A 77 3.37 12.82 6.98
C ARG A 77 2.65 12.87 5.63
N ALA A 78 1.49 13.55 5.57
CA ALA A 78 0.59 13.50 4.41
C ALA A 78 0.82 14.66 3.43
N LEU A 79 0.61 15.89 3.89
CA LEU A 79 0.47 17.05 3.00
C LEU A 79 1.77 17.39 2.23
N PRO A 80 2.95 17.51 2.86
CA PRO A 80 4.17 17.81 2.13
C PRO A 80 4.52 16.71 1.11
N ALA A 81 4.35 15.45 1.50
CA ALA A 81 4.60 14.30 0.64
C ALA A 81 3.65 14.26 -0.56
N GLY A 82 2.37 14.55 -0.33
CA GLY A 82 1.34 14.64 -1.38
C GLY A 82 1.64 15.76 -2.37
N LEU A 83 1.95 16.95 -1.88
CA LEU A 83 2.30 18.12 -2.72
C LEU A 83 3.58 17.87 -3.52
N LEU A 84 4.61 17.27 -2.90
CA LEU A 84 5.82 16.88 -3.62
C LEU A 84 5.51 15.89 -4.74
N GLY A 85 4.71 14.88 -4.47
CA GLY A 85 4.30 13.90 -5.47
C GLY A 85 3.48 14.55 -6.61
N LEU A 86 2.60 15.50 -6.30
CA LEU A 86 1.88 16.30 -7.32
C LEU A 86 2.85 17.15 -8.16
N ALA A 87 3.83 17.79 -7.54
CA ALA A 87 4.85 18.57 -8.24
C ALA A 87 5.69 17.71 -9.19
N ILE A 88 5.99 16.47 -8.80
CA ILE A 88 6.71 15.50 -9.64
C ILE A 88 5.85 15.01 -10.80
N THR A 89 4.63 14.57 -10.52
CA THR A 89 3.76 13.95 -11.52
C THR A 89 3.09 14.96 -12.43
N ARG A 90 2.80 16.16 -11.91
CA ARG A 90 2.06 17.26 -12.58
C ARG A 90 0.72 16.82 -13.18
N VAL A 91 0.12 15.78 -12.61
CA VAL A 91 -1.17 15.23 -13.05
C VAL A 91 -2.20 15.44 -11.96
N LEU A 92 -3.24 16.23 -12.25
CA LEU A 92 -4.38 16.45 -11.36
C LEU A 92 -5.52 15.47 -11.68
N PRO A 93 -6.41 15.18 -10.72
CA PRO A 93 -7.63 14.43 -10.98
C PRO A 93 -8.48 15.10 -12.06
N ARG A 94 -9.26 14.33 -12.82
CA ARG A 94 -10.19 14.83 -13.83
C ARG A 94 -11.58 14.23 -13.66
N GLY A 95 -12.61 15.03 -13.94
CA GLY A 95 -14.00 14.57 -13.84
C GLY A 95 -14.33 13.98 -12.46
N GLU A 96 -14.91 12.78 -12.45
CA GLU A 96 -15.29 12.07 -11.21
C GLU A 96 -14.12 11.70 -10.28
N TRP A 97 -12.87 11.72 -10.78
CA TRP A 97 -11.70 11.38 -9.98
C TRP A 97 -11.36 12.41 -8.90
N TRP A 98 -11.88 13.64 -8.98
CA TRP A 98 -11.81 14.58 -7.87
C TRP A 98 -12.53 14.03 -6.62
N GLY A 99 -13.77 13.58 -6.79
CA GLY A 99 -14.54 12.96 -5.71
C GLY A 99 -13.94 11.63 -5.23
N LYS A 100 -13.53 10.76 -6.16
CA LYS A 100 -12.89 9.48 -5.83
C LYS A 100 -11.57 9.68 -5.07
N ALA A 101 -10.71 10.59 -5.51
CA ALA A 101 -9.45 10.90 -4.85
C ALA A 101 -9.68 11.51 -3.46
N ALA A 102 -10.69 12.36 -3.29
CA ALA A 102 -11.08 12.93 -2.01
C ALA A 102 -11.55 11.84 -1.03
N VAL A 103 -12.48 10.97 -1.45
CA VAL A 103 -12.98 9.86 -0.62
C VAL A 103 -11.84 8.91 -0.23
N LEU A 104 -11.00 8.51 -1.18
CA LEU A 104 -9.85 7.65 -0.89
C LEU A 104 -8.82 8.34 0.00
N GLY A 105 -8.58 9.63 -0.20
CA GLY A 105 -7.69 10.42 0.65
C GLY A 105 -8.21 10.55 2.08
N VAL A 106 -9.51 10.78 2.25
CA VAL A 106 -10.14 10.80 3.58
C VAL A 106 -10.03 9.42 4.25
N LEU A 107 -10.37 8.33 3.56
CA LEU A 107 -10.36 7.01 4.16
C LEU A 107 -8.94 6.50 4.48
N ASN A 108 -8.02 6.58 3.51
CA ASN A 108 -6.69 6.01 3.64
C ASN A 108 -5.71 6.89 4.41
N ILE A 109 -5.99 8.18 4.57
CA ILE A 109 -5.08 9.16 5.16
C ILE A 109 -5.79 9.98 6.23
N GLY A 110 -6.80 10.77 5.84
CA GLY A 110 -7.44 11.77 6.69
C GLY A 110 -8.14 11.21 7.92
N ALA A 111 -8.74 10.03 7.83
CA ALA A 111 -9.36 9.32 8.95
C ALA A 111 -8.39 8.32 9.59
N LEU A 112 -7.66 7.55 8.76
CA LEU A 112 -6.74 6.55 9.27
C LEU A 112 -5.69 7.12 10.21
N PHE A 113 -4.97 8.18 9.79
CA PHE A 113 -3.83 8.68 10.57
C PHE A 113 -4.22 9.23 11.94
N PRO A 114 -5.19 10.14 12.07
CA PRO A 114 -5.61 10.63 13.38
C PRO A 114 -6.10 9.53 14.30
N LEU A 115 -6.90 8.59 13.77
CA LEU A 115 -7.41 7.46 14.54
C LEU A 115 -6.30 6.49 14.96
N LEU A 116 -5.30 6.28 14.10
CA LEU A 116 -4.13 5.47 14.41
C LEU A 116 -3.30 6.09 15.54
N PHE A 117 -3.00 7.40 15.43
CA PHE A 117 -2.23 8.10 16.45
C PHE A 117 -2.99 8.22 17.77
N LEU A 118 -4.30 8.50 17.73
CA LEU A 118 -5.15 8.49 18.92
C LEU A 118 -5.17 7.11 19.60
N ALA A 119 -5.24 6.03 18.84
CA ALA A 119 -5.13 4.68 19.38
C ALA A 119 -3.75 4.43 19.99
N ALA A 120 -2.67 4.90 19.33
CA ALA A 120 -1.30 4.73 19.81
C ALA A 120 -1.02 5.51 21.11
N GLU A 121 -1.67 6.66 21.33
CA GLU A 121 -1.55 7.42 22.58
C GLU A 121 -2.34 6.80 23.74
N ARG A 122 -3.46 6.14 23.47
CA ARG A 122 -4.39 5.63 24.49
C ARG A 122 -4.23 4.15 24.80
N LEU A 123 -3.61 3.40 23.94
CA LEU A 123 -3.41 1.97 24.09
C LEU A 123 -1.91 1.64 24.17
N PRO A 124 -1.53 0.62 24.95
CA PRO A 124 -0.21 0.03 24.78
C PRO A 124 0.02 -0.26 23.30
N GLY A 125 1.20 0.10 22.78
CA GLY A 125 1.51 0.04 21.33
C GLY A 125 1.17 -1.31 20.71
N GLY A 126 1.21 -2.31 21.51
CA GLY A 126 0.82 -3.64 21.23
C GLY A 126 -0.65 -3.87 20.96
N VAL A 127 -1.50 -3.35 21.75
CA VAL A 127 -2.96 -3.45 21.56
C VAL A 127 -3.35 -2.74 20.28
N ALA A 128 -2.81 -1.52 20.04
CA ALA A 128 -3.05 -0.75 18.83
C ALA A 128 -2.59 -1.51 17.56
N ALA A 129 -1.42 -2.16 17.59
CA ALA A 129 -0.94 -2.98 16.48
C ALA A 129 -1.83 -4.20 16.21
N THR A 130 -2.36 -4.86 17.27
CA THR A 130 -3.30 -5.98 17.12
C THR A 130 -4.59 -5.55 16.43
N LEU A 131 -5.13 -4.37 16.77
CA LEU A 131 -6.34 -3.84 16.12
C LEU A 131 -6.09 -3.59 14.62
N SER A 132 -4.93 -3.07 14.25
CA SER A 132 -4.53 -2.90 12.86
C SER A 132 -4.35 -4.24 12.11
N ALA A 133 -3.91 -5.29 12.80
CA ALA A 133 -3.79 -6.63 12.23
C ALA A 133 -5.15 -7.27 11.87
N ALA A 134 -6.27 -6.75 12.36
CA ALA A 134 -7.60 -7.17 11.94
C ALA A 134 -7.98 -6.72 10.51
N GLN A 135 -7.20 -5.83 9.89
CA GLN A 135 -7.48 -5.30 8.55
C GLN A 135 -7.73 -6.38 7.48
N PRO A 136 -6.98 -7.49 7.38
CA PRO A 136 -7.26 -8.52 6.38
C PRO A 136 -8.67 -9.11 6.48
N LEU A 137 -9.19 -9.26 7.70
CA LEU A 137 -10.56 -9.77 7.94
C LEU A 137 -11.60 -8.74 7.52
N LEU A 138 -11.41 -7.47 7.85
CA LEU A 138 -12.30 -6.38 7.42
C LEU A 138 -12.31 -6.23 5.90
N VAL A 139 -11.13 -6.28 5.26
CA VAL A 139 -11.01 -6.25 3.80
C VAL A 139 -11.72 -7.45 3.17
N ALA A 140 -11.58 -8.66 3.74
CA ALA A 140 -12.26 -9.85 3.24
C ALA A 140 -13.79 -9.72 3.30
N GLY A 141 -14.32 -9.23 4.43
CA GLY A 141 -15.75 -8.96 4.59
C GLY A 141 -16.27 -7.90 3.61
N LEU A 142 -15.57 -6.77 3.49
CA LEU A 142 -15.93 -5.70 2.55
C LEU A 142 -15.78 -6.13 1.08
N ALA A 143 -14.81 -6.98 0.74
CA ALA A 143 -14.62 -7.50 -0.61
C ALA A 143 -15.82 -8.35 -1.07
N ILE A 144 -16.43 -9.12 -0.17
CA ILE A 144 -17.67 -9.84 -0.47
C ILE A 144 -18.78 -8.86 -0.83
N ALA A 145 -18.99 -7.83 -0.01
CA ALA A 145 -20.10 -6.89 -0.17
C ALA A 145 -19.91 -5.94 -1.38
N VAL A 146 -18.66 -5.51 -1.66
CA VAL A 146 -18.38 -4.44 -2.63
C VAL A 146 -17.85 -4.96 -3.95
N LEU A 147 -16.99 -5.99 -3.92
CA LEU A 147 -16.34 -6.56 -5.10
C LEU A 147 -17.01 -7.87 -5.55
N HIS A 148 -17.91 -8.43 -4.75
CA HIS A 148 -18.52 -9.77 -4.93
C HIS A 148 -17.43 -10.87 -5.02
N ASP A 149 -16.23 -10.59 -4.50
CA ASP A 149 -15.12 -11.54 -4.41
C ASP A 149 -15.27 -12.39 -3.15
N ARG A 150 -15.33 -13.71 -3.31
CA ARG A 150 -15.47 -14.65 -2.19
C ARG A 150 -14.07 -15.16 -1.80
N PRO A 151 -13.50 -14.70 -0.68
CA PRO A 151 -12.23 -15.20 -0.20
C PRO A 151 -12.32 -16.70 0.05
N THR A 152 -11.28 -17.43 -0.33
CA THR A 152 -11.21 -18.88 -0.07
C THR A 152 -11.14 -19.14 1.44
N VAL A 153 -11.61 -20.32 1.89
CA VAL A 153 -11.46 -20.78 3.28
C VAL A 153 -9.98 -20.68 3.72
N TRP A 154 -9.05 -21.01 2.83
CA TRP A 154 -7.62 -20.85 3.07
C TRP A 154 -7.23 -19.43 3.51
N ARG A 155 -7.68 -18.40 2.80
CA ARG A 155 -7.38 -17.00 3.13
C ARG A 155 -8.04 -16.55 4.43
N TRP A 156 -9.27 -17.01 4.70
CA TRP A 156 -9.93 -16.76 5.99
C TRP A 156 -9.17 -17.38 7.15
N THR A 157 -8.81 -18.67 7.04
CA THR A 157 -8.08 -19.38 8.09
C THR A 157 -6.75 -18.69 8.41
N TRP A 158 -5.95 -18.41 7.40
CA TRP A 158 -4.66 -17.74 7.60
C TRP A 158 -4.81 -16.27 8.02
N GLY A 159 -5.87 -15.58 7.62
CA GLY A 159 -6.20 -14.26 8.13
C GLY A 159 -6.47 -14.28 9.64
N VAL A 160 -7.30 -15.19 10.11
CA VAL A 160 -7.60 -15.36 11.56
C VAL A 160 -6.35 -15.77 12.33
N LEU A 161 -5.59 -16.75 11.84
CA LEU A 161 -4.33 -17.20 12.48
C LEU A 161 -3.30 -16.06 12.53
N GLY A 162 -3.21 -15.22 11.50
CA GLY A 162 -2.34 -14.06 11.48
C GLY A 162 -2.70 -13.03 12.54
N VAL A 163 -3.98 -12.71 12.69
CA VAL A 163 -4.47 -11.82 13.75
C VAL A 163 -4.21 -12.40 15.13
N ALA A 164 -4.47 -13.70 15.33
CA ALA A 164 -4.17 -14.38 16.57
C ALA A 164 -2.66 -14.36 16.90
N GLY A 165 -1.80 -14.62 15.89
CA GLY A 165 -0.35 -14.55 16.03
C GLY A 165 0.13 -13.17 16.45
N VAL A 166 -0.35 -12.10 15.80
CA VAL A 166 -0.04 -10.72 16.20
C VAL A 166 -0.55 -10.45 17.61
N GLY A 167 -1.77 -10.91 17.95
CA GLY A 167 -2.31 -10.79 19.30
C GLY A 167 -1.40 -11.39 20.37
N LEU A 168 -0.85 -12.58 20.14
CA LEU A 168 0.09 -13.24 21.06
C LEU A 168 1.40 -12.47 21.21
N VAL A 169 1.90 -11.83 20.14
CA VAL A 169 3.12 -10.99 20.22
C VAL A 169 2.90 -9.80 21.14
N VAL A 170 1.71 -9.25 21.08
CA VAL A 170 1.46 -7.88 21.42
C VAL A 170 0.65 -7.72 22.71
N LEU A 171 -0.29 -8.65 23.01
CA LEU A 171 -1.10 -8.62 24.21
C LEU A 171 -0.31 -9.22 25.39
N GLY A 172 0.27 -8.34 26.22
CA GLY A 172 0.85 -8.74 27.49
C GLY A 172 -0.19 -8.76 28.62
N PRO A 173 0.17 -9.32 29.80
CA PRO A 173 -0.72 -9.41 30.97
C PRO A 173 -1.17 -8.04 31.52
N GLU A 174 -0.47 -6.98 31.21
CA GLU A 174 -0.74 -5.61 31.68
C GLU A 174 -1.50 -4.74 30.67
N ALA A 175 -2.06 -5.33 29.61
CA ALA A 175 -2.77 -4.59 28.56
C ALA A 175 -4.05 -3.95 29.13
N ARG A 176 -3.99 -2.64 29.41
CA ARG A 176 -5.16 -1.84 29.76
C ARG A 176 -5.90 -1.44 28.50
N LEU A 177 -7.20 -1.73 28.44
CA LEU A 177 -8.06 -1.40 27.32
C LEU A 177 -8.77 -0.07 27.58
N ASP A 178 -8.39 0.98 26.87
CA ASP A 178 -9.15 2.22 26.79
C ASP A 178 -10.16 2.12 25.66
N ALA A 179 -11.44 2.33 25.94
CA ALA A 179 -12.53 2.18 24.97
C ALA A 179 -12.39 3.15 23.79
N VAL A 180 -11.94 4.39 24.04
CA VAL A 180 -11.72 5.39 22.98
C VAL A 180 -10.58 4.96 22.08
N GLY A 181 -9.47 4.47 22.65
CA GLY A 181 -8.35 3.93 21.89
C GLY A 181 -8.74 2.72 21.04
N VAL A 182 -9.54 1.79 21.59
CA VAL A 182 -10.04 0.63 20.83
C VAL A 182 -10.95 1.06 19.69
N CYS A 183 -11.91 1.96 19.93
CA CYS A 183 -12.80 2.48 18.89
C CYS A 183 -12.00 3.23 17.81
N ALA A 184 -11.00 4.02 18.18
CA ALA A 184 -10.13 4.72 17.25
C ALA A 184 -9.32 3.71 16.40
N GLY A 185 -8.68 2.72 17.01
CA GLY A 185 -7.91 1.71 16.29
C GLY A 185 -8.75 0.90 15.31
N LEU A 186 -9.94 0.44 15.72
CA LEU A 186 -10.87 -0.27 14.84
C LEU A 186 -11.43 0.65 13.74
N GLY A 187 -11.77 1.90 14.09
CA GLY A 187 -12.26 2.90 13.14
C GLY A 187 -11.21 3.22 12.05
N GLY A 188 -9.96 3.44 12.43
CA GLY A 188 -8.85 3.63 11.51
C GLY A 188 -8.63 2.42 10.60
N THR A 189 -8.64 1.22 11.18
CA THR A 189 -8.49 -0.04 10.44
C THR A 189 -9.65 -0.24 9.46
N ALA A 190 -10.89 0.07 9.86
CA ALA A 190 -12.07 0.00 8.99
C ALA A 190 -12.01 1.03 7.85
N ALA A 191 -11.59 2.26 8.14
CA ALA A 191 -11.39 3.31 7.14
C ALA A 191 -10.38 2.86 6.07
N MET A 192 -9.22 2.34 6.48
CA MET A 192 -8.23 1.82 5.55
C MET A 192 -8.73 0.60 4.76
N ALA A 193 -9.44 -0.33 5.40
CA ALA A 193 -10.03 -1.48 4.72
C ALA A 193 -11.02 -1.02 3.62
N GLY A 194 -11.88 -0.06 3.92
CA GLY A 194 -12.77 0.59 2.95
C GLY A 194 -12.00 1.24 1.81
N GLY A 195 -10.97 2.01 2.11
CA GLY A 195 -10.10 2.65 1.14
C GLY A 195 -9.40 1.65 0.21
N VAL A 196 -8.88 0.53 0.75
CA VAL A 196 -8.27 -0.55 -0.05
C VAL A 196 -9.27 -1.17 -1.02
N VAL A 197 -10.47 -1.53 -0.53
CA VAL A 197 -11.52 -2.15 -1.35
C VAL A 197 -12.02 -1.19 -2.43
N LEU A 198 -12.27 0.09 -2.09
CA LEU A 198 -12.66 1.11 -3.08
C LEU A 198 -11.55 1.40 -4.09
N THR A 199 -10.29 1.44 -3.66
CA THR A 199 -9.15 1.56 -4.59
C THR A 199 -9.14 0.41 -5.60
N LYS A 200 -9.45 -0.81 -5.15
CA LYS A 200 -9.56 -1.97 -6.04
C LYS A 200 -10.77 -1.88 -6.97
N ARG A 201 -11.93 -1.46 -6.44
CA ARG A 201 -13.18 -1.33 -7.21
C ARG A 201 -13.07 -0.28 -8.31
N TRP A 202 -12.54 0.90 -7.99
CA TRP A 202 -12.46 2.03 -8.93
C TRP A 202 -11.26 1.95 -9.87
N GLY A 203 -10.27 1.16 -9.51
CA GLY A 203 -9.05 1.02 -10.30
C GLY A 203 -8.23 2.31 -10.35
N ARG A 204 -7.75 2.63 -11.54
CA ARG A 204 -6.97 3.84 -11.83
C ARG A 204 -7.42 4.44 -13.16
N PRO A 205 -7.51 5.77 -13.29
CA PRO A 205 -7.80 6.40 -14.56
C PRO A 205 -6.61 6.27 -15.52
N GLU A 206 -6.90 6.39 -16.79
CA GLU A 206 -5.84 6.43 -17.83
C GLU A 206 -4.84 7.56 -17.54
N GLY A 207 -3.57 7.28 -17.73
CA GLY A 207 -2.48 8.22 -17.47
C GLY A 207 -2.10 8.39 -15.99
N ALA A 208 -2.86 7.87 -15.02
CA ALA A 208 -2.49 7.93 -13.61
C ALA A 208 -1.67 6.72 -13.18
N GLY A 209 -0.40 6.96 -12.83
CA GLY A 209 0.49 5.96 -12.23
C GLY A 209 0.24 5.78 -10.72
N PRO A 210 0.92 4.79 -10.09
CA PRO A 210 0.83 4.58 -8.64
C PRO A 210 1.25 5.81 -7.83
N LEU A 211 2.30 6.52 -8.25
CA LEU A 211 2.76 7.76 -7.62
C LEU A 211 1.68 8.84 -7.70
N THR A 212 1.02 9.00 -8.85
CA THR A 212 -0.08 9.95 -9.02
C THR A 212 -1.23 9.65 -8.08
N MET A 213 -1.63 8.36 -7.95
CA MET A 213 -2.67 7.93 -7.03
C MET A 213 -2.30 8.17 -5.56
N ALA A 214 -1.05 7.93 -5.18
CA ALA A 214 -0.56 8.24 -3.84
C ALA A 214 -0.59 9.74 -3.57
N SER A 215 -0.11 10.56 -4.51
CA SER A 215 -0.07 12.01 -4.39
C SER A 215 -1.46 12.62 -4.21
N TRP A 216 -2.46 12.19 -5.00
CA TRP A 216 -3.83 12.66 -4.86
C TRP A 216 -4.41 12.36 -3.48
N GLN A 217 -4.22 11.14 -2.98
CA GLN A 217 -4.78 10.73 -1.69
C GLN A 217 -4.06 11.38 -0.51
N LEU A 218 -2.72 11.45 -0.56
CA LEU A 218 -1.92 12.15 0.47
C LEU A 218 -2.27 13.63 0.53
N THR A 219 -2.42 14.29 -0.63
CA THR A 219 -2.82 15.70 -0.68
C THR A 219 -4.25 15.88 -0.17
N ALA A 220 -5.21 15.09 -0.64
CA ALA A 220 -6.60 15.20 -0.22
C ALA A 220 -6.76 14.95 1.29
N GLY A 221 -6.13 13.90 1.81
CA GLY A 221 -6.12 13.64 3.26
C GLY A 221 -5.43 14.74 4.04
N GLY A 222 -4.29 15.23 3.57
CA GLY A 222 -3.55 16.33 4.19
C GLY A 222 -4.32 17.65 4.21
N VAL A 223 -5.05 17.96 3.15
CA VAL A 223 -5.93 19.15 3.07
C VAL A 223 -7.05 19.07 4.11
N VAL A 224 -7.62 17.89 4.37
CA VAL A 224 -8.61 17.67 5.43
C VAL A 224 -7.98 17.77 6.82
N LEU A 225 -6.77 17.26 6.98
CA LEU A 225 -6.03 17.30 8.24
C LEU A 225 -5.59 18.72 8.62
N LEU A 226 -5.29 19.58 7.66
CA LEU A 226 -4.77 20.92 7.91
C LEU A 226 -5.68 21.76 8.83
N PRO A 227 -6.96 22.01 8.50
CA PRO A 227 -7.84 22.78 9.39
C PRO A 227 -8.07 22.07 10.72
N LEU A 228 -8.14 20.75 10.74
CA LEU A 228 -8.33 19.96 11.96
C LEU A 228 -7.13 20.11 12.90
N THR A 229 -5.91 20.00 12.37
CA THR A 229 -4.68 20.20 13.15
C THR A 229 -4.62 21.60 13.75
N LEU A 230 -4.87 22.64 12.93
CA LEU A 230 -4.79 24.03 13.40
C LEU A 230 -5.87 24.38 14.42
N ALA A 231 -7.06 23.76 14.33
CA ALA A 231 -8.16 24.02 15.25
C ALA A 231 -8.04 23.28 16.59
N VAL A 232 -7.42 22.09 16.60
CA VAL A 232 -7.40 21.19 17.78
C VAL A 232 -6.04 21.19 18.50
N GLU A 233 -4.94 21.06 17.78
CA GLU A 233 -3.59 20.91 18.38
C GLU A 233 -2.69 22.12 18.16
N GLY A 234 -2.80 22.77 17.01
CA GLY A 234 -1.83 23.77 16.57
C GLY A 234 -0.51 23.16 16.11
N VAL A 235 0.55 23.94 16.27
CA VAL A 235 1.94 23.55 15.93
C VAL A 235 2.71 23.30 17.21
N PRO A 236 3.54 22.26 17.31
CA PRO A 236 4.38 22.02 18.47
C PRO A 236 5.27 23.22 18.78
N ASP A 237 5.41 23.57 20.07
CA ASP A 237 6.23 24.69 20.52
C ASP A 237 7.71 24.57 20.16
N ARG A 238 8.20 23.34 20.06
CA ARG A 238 9.59 23.02 19.70
C ARG A 238 9.64 21.90 18.69
N ILE A 239 10.39 22.12 17.60
CA ILE A 239 10.72 21.13 16.59
C ILE A 239 12.24 21.15 16.46
N ASP A 240 12.88 20.13 17.03
CA ASP A 240 14.33 19.96 16.95
C ASP A 240 14.75 19.20 15.67
N ALA A 241 16.05 18.99 15.51
CA ALA A 241 16.59 18.26 14.35
C ALA A 241 16.12 16.80 14.27
N GLY A 242 15.89 16.15 15.43
CA GLY A 242 15.34 14.81 15.51
C GLY A 242 13.90 14.75 14.98
N ALA A 243 13.07 15.69 15.42
CA ALA A 243 11.68 15.81 14.95
C ALA A 243 11.62 16.08 13.45
N VAL A 244 12.47 16.96 12.91
CA VAL A 244 12.58 17.20 11.47
C VAL A 244 12.94 15.92 10.72
N ALA A 245 13.94 15.17 11.18
CA ALA A 245 14.32 13.89 10.60
C ALA A 245 13.17 12.87 10.65
N GLY A 246 12.44 12.79 11.77
CA GLY A 246 11.26 11.96 11.94
C GLY A 246 10.15 12.31 10.95
N TYR A 247 9.80 13.59 10.80
CA TYR A 247 8.80 14.04 9.83
C TYR A 247 9.22 13.77 8.38
N LEU A 248 10.50 13.97 8.04
CA LEU A 248 11.04 13.65 6.72
C LEU A 248 10.95 12.14 6.44
N TRP A 249 11.29 11.31 7.41
CA TRP A 249 11.15 9.85 7.29
C TRP A 249 9.69 9.45 7.10
N LEU A 250 8.79 9.93 7.96
CA LEU A 250 7.37 9.61 7.88
C LEU A 250 6.75 10.10 6.56
N GLY A 251 7.08 11.29 6.09
CA GLY A 251 6.57 11.84 4.84
C GLY A 251 7.12 11.14 3.61
N SER A 252 8.43 10.91 3.54
CA SER A 252 9.07 10.29 2.37
C SER A 252 8.89 8.78 2.34
N MET A 253 9.45 8.06 3.34
CA MET A 253 9.42 6.59 3.37
C MET A 253 8.05 6.05 3.78
N GLY A 254 7.48 6.55 4.88
CA GLY A 254 6.16 6.10 5.37
C GLY A 254 4.97 6.64 4.57
N GLY A 255 5.13 7.77 3.91
CA GLY A 255 4.13 8.43 3.06
C GLY A 255 4.35 8.10 1.58
N LEU A 256 5.04 9.00 0.85
CA LEU A 256 5.06 8.99 -0.62
C LEU A 256 5.55 7.67 -1.23
N ILE A 257 6.68 7.15 -0.76
CA ILE A 257 7.27 5.91 -1.30
C ILE A 257 6.41 4.70 -0.92
N ALA A 258 6.07 4.56 0.36
CA ALA A 258 5.27 3.43 0.82
C ALA A 258 3.90 3.38 0.12
N TYR A 259 3.15 4.49 0.06
CA TYR A 259 1.85 4.50 -0.62
C TYR A 259 1.96 4.29 -2.14
N THR A 260 3.04 4.76 -2.77
CA THR A 260 3.31 4.48 -4.19
C THR A 260 3.48 2.98 -4.43
N LEU A 261 4.30 2.31 -3.61
CA LEU A 261 4.52 0.86 -3.68
C LEU A 261 3.24 0.08 -3.33
N TRP A 262 2.50 0.55 -2.33
CA TRP A 262 1.24 -0.02 -1.90
C TRP A 262 0.17 0.01 -2.99
N PHE A 263 -0.09 1.17 -3.59
CA PHE A 263 -1.07 1.29 -4.67
C PHE A 263 -0.65 0.59 -5.96
N ARG A 264 0.66 0.47 -6.20
CA ARG A 264 1.16 -0.42 -7.26
C ARG A 264 0.79 -1.87 -6.98
N GLY A 265 0.94 -2.30 -5.73
CA GLY A 265 0.65 -3.66 -5.28
C GLY A 265 -0.83 -4.00 -5.34
N ILE A 266 -1.70 -3.17 -4.76
CA ILE A 266 -3.17 -3.33 -4.79
C ILE A 266 -3.68 -3.51 -6.23
N GLY A 267 -3.12 -2.76 -7.19
CA GLY A 267 -3.49 -2.86 -8.60
C GLY A 267 -3.08 -4.17 -9.28
N ARG A 268 -2.16 -4.95 -8.69
CA ARG A 268 -1.55 -6.14 -9.32
C ARG A 268 -1.79 -7.44 -8.56
N LEU A 269 -2.03 -7.34 -7.25
CA LEU A 269 -2.26 -8.49 -6.38
C LEU A 269 -3.76 -8.67 -6.12
N PRO A 270 -4.21 -9.91 -5.82
CA PRO A 270 -5.54 -10.13 -5.26
C PRO A 270 -5.72 -9.31 -3.97
N VAL A 271 -6.94 -8.82 -3.72
CA VAL A 271 -7.21 -7.94 -2.58
C VAL A 271 -6.85 -8.58 -1.24
N GLY A 272 -7.15 -9.88 -1.06
CA GLY A 272 -6.81 -10.61 0.15
C GLY A 272 -5.30 -10.80 0.34
N ALA A 273 -4.53 -11.00 -0.75
CA ALA A 273 -3.08 -11.11 -0.67
C ALA A 273 -2.41 -9.77 -0.31
N SER A 274 -2.89 -8.66 -0.88
CA SER A 274 -2.38 -7.33 -0.51
C SER A 274 -2.75 -6.97 0.93
N ALA A 275 -3.98 -7.26 1.37
CA ALA A 275 -4.40 -7.01 2.75
C ALA A 275 -3.56 -7.80 3.77
N ALA A 276 -3.23 -9.07 3.48
CA ALA A 276 -2.40 -9.89 4.36
C ALA A 276 -0.98 -9.31 4.55
N LEU A 277 -0.43 -8.59 3.56
CA LEU A 277 0.89 -7.97 3.68
C LEU A 277 0.97 -6.91 4.79
N VAL A 278 -0.17 -6.34 5.21
CA VAL A 278 -0.21 -5.37 6.33
C VAL A 278 0.27 -5.99 7.64
N LEU A 279 0.12 -7.31 7.82
CA LEU A 279 0.64 -8.03 8.99
C LEU A 279 2.17 -7.90 9.14
N LEU A 280 2.88 -7.52 8.09
CA LEU A 280 4.32 -7.26 8.16
C LEU A 280 4.63 -6.02 9.02
N SER A 281 3.73 -5.04 9.10
CA SER A 281 3.95 -3.83 9.89
C SER A 281 4.18 -4.12 11.38
N PRO A 282 3.29 -4.83 12.12
CA PRO A 282 3.57 -5.19 13.50
C PRO A 282 4.77 -6.12 13.66
N LEU A 283 5.07 -6.98 12.69
CA LEU A 283 6.26 -7.83 12.73
C LEU A 283 7.55 -7.01 12.66
N VAL A 284 7.59 -6.01 11.76
CA VAL A 284 8.73 -5.09 11.70
C VAL A 284 8.83 -4.24 12.96
N ALA A 285 7.71 -3.75 13.50
CA ALA A 285 7.71 -3.01 14.77
C ALA A 285 8.32 -3.86 15.90
N THR A 286 7.96 -5.15 15.98
CA THR A 286 8.55 -6.08 16.95
C THR A 286 10.06 -6.26 16.74
N VAL A 287 10.52 -6.41 15.49
CA VAL A 287 11.96 -6.54 15.20
C VAL A 287 12.72 -5.26 15.58
N VAL A 288 12.13 -4.09 15.35
CA VAL A 288 12.71 -2.82 15.77
C VAL A 288 12.77 -2.73 17.29
N GLY A 289 11.71 -3.11 18.01
CA GLY A 289 11.69 -3.16 19.47
C GLY A 289 12.79 -4.08 20.03
N LEU A 290 12.98 -5.28 19.45
CA LEU A 290 14.08 -6.18 19.81
C LEU A 290 15.45 -5.53 19.59
N ALA A 291 15.64 -4.79 18.50
CA ALA A 291 16.90 -4.07 18.24
C ALA A 291 17.13 -2.91 19.23
N LEU A 292 16.07 -2.36 19.81
CA LEU A 292 16.12 -1.35 20.87
C LEU A 292 16.26 -1.95 22.28
N GLY A 293 16.41 -3.27 22.40
CA GLY A 293 16.66 -3.96 23.67
C GLY A 293 15.43 -4.59 24.32
N GLU A 294 14.28 -4.61 23.67
CA GLU A 294 13.12 -5.36 24.12
C GLU A 294 13.38 -6.88 24.00
N ALA A 295 12.78 -7.68 24.86
CA ALA A 295 12.87 -9.14 24.80
C ALA A 295 11.50 -9.77 24.62
N LEU A 296 11.41 -10.76 23.73
CA LEU A 296 10.19 -11.56 23.59
C LEU A 296 10.21 -12.73 24.55
N ASN A 297 9.11 -12.95 25.27
CA ASN A 297 8.89 -14.18 25.99
C ASN A 297 8.51 -15.34 25.02
N ALA A 298 8.41 -16.57 25.53
CA ALA A 298 8.11 -17.75 24.70
C ALA A 298 6.77 -17.65 23.96
N LEU A 299 5.73 -17.09 24.60
CA LEU A 299 4.41 -16.90 23.98
C LEU A 299 4.45 -15.88 22.84
N GLN A 300 5.14 -14.76 23.05
CA GLN A 300 5.35 -13.73 22.04
C GLN A 300 6.17 -14.27 20.86
N SER A 301 7.19 -15.07 21.12
CA SER A 301 7.99 -15.74 20.09
C SER A 301 7.14 -16.69 19.25
N ALA A 302 6.28 -17.48 19.88
CA ALA A 302 5.34 -18.37 19.18
C ALA A 302 4.33 -17.56 18.32
N GLY A 303 3.81 -16.46 18.86
CA GLY A 303 2.94 -15.53 18.14
C GLY A 303 3.62 -14.92 16.90
N PHE A 304 4.88 -14.52 17.03
CA PHE A 304 5.67 -13.98 15.93
C PHE A 304 5.83 -15.00 14.79
N VAL A 305 6.20 -16.23 15.13
CA VAL A 305 6.32 -17.32 14.13
C VAL A 305 4.98 -17.61 13.47
N LEU A 306 3.87 -17.64 14.23
CA LEU A 306 2.53 -17.85 13.69
C LEU A 306 2.11 -16.72 12.74
N ALA A 307 2.33 -15.46 13.11
CA ALA A 307 2.02 -14.31 12.27
C ALA A 307 2.83 -14.32 10.96
N LEU A 308 4.12 -14.66 11.03
CA LEU A 308 4.98 -14.78 9.85
C LEU A 308 4.52 -15.94 8.94
N ALA A 309 4.20 -17.10 9.52
CA ALA A 309 3.65 -18.23 8.77
C ALA A 309 2.34 -17.88 8.09
N ALA A 310 1.44 -17.17 8.77
CA ALA A 310 0.17 -16.71 8.23
C ALA A 310 0.37 -15.71 7.08
N LEU A 311 1.30 -14.76 7.22
CA LEU A 311 1.66 -13.83 6.16
C LEU A 311 2.12 -14.55 4.89
N LEU A 312 3.02 -15.51 5.03
CA LEU A 312 3.56 -16.30 3.91
C LEU A 312 2.48 -17.18 3.27
N ALA A 313 1.69 -17.88 4.09
CA ALA A 313 0.63 -18.76 3.61
C ALA A 313 -0.48 -18.00 2.86
N ALA A 314 -0.79 -16.78 3.29
CA ALA A 314 -1.78 -15.93 2.61
C ALA A 314 -1.34 -15.49 1.19
N GLN A 315 -0.03 -15.55 0.87
CA GLN A 315 0.50 -15.27 -0.48
C GLN A 315 0.41 -16.49 -1.41
N LEU A 316 0.16 -17.68 -0.86
CA LEU A 316 0.04 -18.91 -1.63
C LEU A 316 -1.41 -19.12 -2.08
N ASP A 317 -1.56 -19.75 -3.25
CA ASP A 317 -2.88 -20.23 -3.68
C ASP A 317 -3.18 -21.51 -2.88
N GLY A 318 -4.26 -21.50 -2.08
CA GLY A 318 -4.66 -22.64 -1.26
C GLY A 318 -5.05 -23.86 -2.07
N PRO A 319 -5.16 -25.05 -1.42
CA PRO A 319 -5.65 -26.27 -2.05
C PRO A 319 -7.06 -26.01 -2.61
N GLY A 320 -7.24 -26.03 -3.91
CA GLY A 320 -8.50 -25.76 -4.63
C GLY A 320 -8.48 -24.56 -5.56
N GLY A 321 -7.51 -23.63 -5.46
CA GLY A 321 -7.44 -22.42 -6.28
C GLY A 321 -7.11 -22.61 -7.77
N ARG A 322 -6.99 -23.85 -8.25
CA ARG A 322 -6.66 -24.19 -9.66
C ARG A 322 -7.88 -24.55 -10.52
N ARG A 323 -9.10 -24.58 -9.95
CA ARG A 323 -10.28 -25.11 -10.67
C ARG A 323 -11.16 -24.07 -11.35
N ASP A 324 -10.96 -22.76 -11.12
CA ASP A 324 -11.85 -21.70 -11.66
C ASP A 324 -11.07 -20.65 -12.49
N ARG A 325 -10.26 -21.13 -13.43
CA ARG A 325 -9.67 -20.30 -14.50
C ARG A 325 -9.89 -20.90 -15.86
#